data_36f48b02e7bc651745df1ae703857399
#
_entry.id   36f48b02e7bc651745df1ae703857399
#
_cell.length_a   1.000
_cell.length_b   1.000
_cell.length_c   1.000
_cell.angle_alpha   90.00
_cell.angle_beta   90.00
_cell.angle_gamma   90.00
#
_symmetry.space_group_name_H-M   'P 1'
#
loop_
_entity.id
_entity.type
_entity.pdbx_description
1 polymer ?
#
loop_
_entity_poly.entity_id
_entity_poly.type
_entity_poly.pdbx_seq_one_letter_code
_entity_poly.pdbx_strand_id
1 'polypeptide(L)' 'DLEKIATSFEGVEKCFAVQAGREVRVIVMPDRVSDLELPKLVHDIAGRISKEVMVPGAVKITAIRETRVTETTITNPQ' A
#
# COMPACT_ATOMS: atom_id res chain seq x y z
N ASP A 1 14.63 5.14 -0.17
CA ASP A 1 13.89 4.14 0.59
C ASP A 1 12.52 3.93 -0.02
N LEU A 2 12.22 2.68 -0.37
CA LEU A 2 10.97 2.34 -1.06
C LEU A 2 9.74 2.70 -0.25
N GLU A 3 9.76 2.43 1.05
CA GLU A 3 8.60 2.68 1.90
C GLU A 3 8.33 4.16 2.07
N LYS A 4 9.36 4.96 2.15
CA LYS A 4 9.17 6.41 2.25
C LYS A 4 8.52 6.99 1.02
N ILE A 5 8.94 6.52 -0.15
CA ILE A 5 8.36 6.99 -1.40
C ILE A 5 6.88 6.62 -1.46
N ALA A 6 6.55 5.37 -1.17
CA ALA A 6 5.18 4.90 -1.27
C ALA A 6 4.27 5.61 -0.26
N THR A 7 4.73 5.81 0.98
CA THR A 7 3.89 6.45 1.99
C THR A 7 3.75 7.95 1.78
N SER A 8 4.56 8.56 0.92
CA SER A 8 4.43 9.98 0.60
C SER A 8 3.23 10.27 -0.30
N PHE A 9 2.64 9.25 -0.91
CA PHE A 9 1.47 9.44 -1.77
C PHE A 9 0.22 9.59 -0.94
N GLU A 10 -0.63 10.54 -1.35
CA GLU A 10 -1.88 10.80 -0.65
C GLU A 10 -2.80 9.58 -0.73
N GLY A 11 -3.44 9.25 0.39
CA GLY A 11 -4.33 8.10 0.45
C GLY A 11 -3.65 6.81 0.86
N VAL A 12 -2.33 6.78 0.91
CA VAL A 12 -1.61 5.61 1.39
C VAL A 12 -1.54 5.63 2.90
N GLU A 13 -2.06 4.58 3.52
CA GLU A 13 -2.04 4.46 4.97
C GLU A 13 -0.70 3.92 5.45
N LYS A 14 -0.23 2.86 4.83
CA LYS A 14 1.05 2.24 5.19
C LYS A 14 1.52 1.37 4.04
N CYS A 15 2.76 0.95 4.08
CA CYS A 15 3.29 0.04 3.10
C CYS A 15 4.34 -0.86 3.73
N PHE A 16 4.60 -1.97 3.04
CA PHE A 16 5.57 -2.97 3.48
C PHE A 16 6.42 -3.40 2.30
N ALA A 17 7.73 -3.39 2.49
CA ALA A 17 8.63 -4.03 1.55
C ALA A 17 8.74 -5.50 1.93
N VAL A 18 8.49 -6.39 0.97
CA VAL A 18 8.55 -7.83 1.20
C VAL A 18 9.48 -8.45 0.17
N GLN A 19 9.84 -9.72 0.39
CA GLN A 19 10.71 -10.45 -0.53
C GLN A 19 12.02 -9.71 -0.78
N ALA A 20 12.66 -9.24 0.29
CA ALA A 20 13.94 -8.53 0.22
C ALA A 20 13.86 -7.29 -0.70
N GLY A 21 12.74 -6.58 -0.66
CA GLY A 21 12.55 -5.36 -1.46
C GLY A 21 12.14 -5.59 -2.89
N ARG A 22 11.77 -6.81 -3.24
CA ARG A 22 11.30 -7.10 -4.60
C ARG A 22 9.84 -6.78 -4.80
N GLU A 23 9.11 -6.58 -3.71
CA GLU A 23 7.71 -6.20 -3.76
C GLU A 23 7.42 -5.18 -2.69
N VAL A 24 6.61 -4.17 -3.02
CA VAL A 24 6.10 -3.21 -2.05
C VAL A 24 4.59 -3.35 -2.04
N ARG A 25 4.05 -3.68 -0.87
CA ARG A 25 2.60 -3.75 -0.67
C ARG A 25 2.14 -2.45 -0.07
N VAL A 26 1.17 -1.82 -0.71
CA VAL A 26 0.68 -0.50 -0.38
C VAL A 26 -0.75 -0.63 0.09
N ILE A 27 -1.00 -0.29 1.34
CA ILE A 27 -2.35 -0.33 1.92
C ILE A 27 -2.93 1.07 1.82
N VAL A 28 -4.04 1.21 1.13
CA VAL A 28 -4.67 2.52 0.94
C VAL A 28 -5.84 2.69 1.89
N MET A 29 -6.17 3.95 2.16
CA MET A 29 -7.36 4.30 2.93
C MET A 29 -8.57 4.19 2.01
N PRO A 30 -9.52 3.26 2.30
CA PRO A 30 -10.61 3.01 1.35
C PRO A 30 -11.55 4.19 1.14
N ASP A 31 -11.62 5.11 2.09
CA ASP A 31 -12.43 6.31 1.93
C ASP A 31 -11.70 7.41 1.17
N ARG A 32 -10.41 7.26 0.89
CA ARG A 32 -9.61 8.24 0.17
C ARG A 32 -9.26 7.81 -1.24
N VAL A 33 -9.16 6.51 -1.46
CA VAL A 33 -8.76 5.95 -2.74
C VAL A 33 -9.78 4.92 -3.15
N SER A 34 -10.41 5.14 -4.31
CA SER A 34 -11.38 4.18 -4.85
C SER A 34 -10.66 3.08 -5.62
N ASP A 35 -11.39 2.00 -5.91
CA ASP A 35 -10.84 0.92 -6.73
C ASP A 35 -10.38 1.42 -8.09
N LEU A 36 -11.11 2.38 -8.64
CA LEU A 36 -10.78 2.92 -9.98
C LEU A 36 -9.50 3.73 -9.98
N GLU A 37 -9.09 4.23 -8.83
CA GLU A 37 -7.87 5.03 -8.71
C GLU A 37 -6.62 4.19 -8.47
N LEU A 38 -6.77 2.92 -8.13
CA LEU A 38 -5.63 2.08 -7.82
C LEU A 38 -4.63 1.92 -8.96
N PRO A 39 -5.07 1.73 -10.22
CA PRO A 39 -4.09 1.58 -11.30
C PRO A 39 -3.19 2.80 -11.47
N LYS A 40 -3.76 4.00 -11.36
CA LYS A 40 -2.95 5.20 -11.47
C LYS A 40 -1.99 5.33 -10.30
N LEU A 41 -2.45 5.02 -9.10
CA LEU A 41 -1.62 5.11 -7.91
C LEU A 41 -0.40 4.21 -8.02
N VAL A 42 -0.59 2.93 -8.38
CA VAL A 42 0.56 2.02 -8.48
C VAL A 42 1.49 2.43 -9.61
N HIS A 43 0.95 2.96 -10.71
CA HIS A 43 1.76 3.45 -11.80
C HIS A 43 2.64 4.62 -11.35
N ASP A 44 2.05 5.55 -10.61
CA ASP A 44 2.79 6.73 -10.14
C ASP A 44 3.84 6.34 -9.11
N ILE A 45 3.54 5.41 -8.21
CA ILE A 45 4.52 4.93 -7.24
C ILE A 45 5.68 4.25 -7.96
N ALA A 46 5.37 3.37 -8.90
CA ALA A 46 6.40 2.67 -9.66
C ALA A 46 7.30 3.66 -10.42
N GLY A 47 6.70 4.69 -10.99
CA GLY A 47 7.46 5.71 -11.71
C GLY A 47 8.44 6.46 -10.81
N ARG A 48 7.99 6.84 -9.62
CA ARG A 48 8.86 7.53 -8.68
C ARG A 48 9.99 6.64 -8.17
N ILE A 49 9.68 5.37 -7.88
CA ILE A 49 10.71 4.43 -7.45
C ILE A 49 11.76 4.27 -8.55
N SER A 50 11.33 4.12 -9.80
CA SER A 50 12.25 3.97 -10.91
C SER A 50 13.18 5.16 -11.08
N LYS A 51 12.71 6.35 -10.76
CA LYS A 51 13.50 7.57 -10.89
C LYS A 51 14.42 7.80 -9.71
N GLU A 52 13.99 7.48 -8.51
CA GLU A 52 14.66 7.94 -7.30
C GLU A 52 15.47 6.86 -6.61
N VAL A 53 15.25 5.60 -6.92
CA VAL A 53 15.91 4.50 -6.23
C VAL A 53 16.62 3.61 -7.24
N MET A 54 17.88 3.33 -6.95
CA MET A 54 18.63 2.36 -7.74
C MET A 54 18.29 0.97 -7.23
N VAL A 55 17.59 0.17 -8.04
CA VAL A 55 17.22 -1.18 -7.66
C VAL A 55 17.80 -2.16 -8.66
N PRO A 56 18.24 -3.35 -8.22
CA PRO A 56 18.90 -4.31 -9.09
C PRO A 56 17.96 -5.14 -9.95
N GLY A 57 16.73 -4.79 -10.05
CA GLY A 57 15.76 -5.55 -10.85
C GLY A 57 14.41 -4.93 -10.75
N ALA A 58 13.39 -5.66 -11.15
CA ALA A 58 12.03 -5.17 -11.10
C ALA A 58 11.52 -5.18 -9.66
N VAL A 59 10.73 -4.16 -9.32
CA VAL A 59 10.02 -4.09 -8.04
C VAL A 59 8.54 -4.13 -8.35
N LYS A 60 7.85 -5.10 -7.75
CA LYS A 60 6.42 -5.25 -7.91
C LYS A 60 5.70 -4.33 -6.93
N ILE A 61 4.75 -3.55 -7.41
CA ILE A 61 3.95 -2.68 -6.56
C ILE A 61 2.54 -3.25 -6.51
N THR A 62 2.09 -3.59 -5.32
CA THR A 62 0.75 -4.15 -5.11
C THR A 62 -0.03 -3.22 -4.20
N ALA A 63 -1.11 -2.64 -4.71
CA ALA A 63 -1.98 -1.80 -3.89
C ALA A 63 -3.16 -2.63 -3.41
N ILE A 64 -3.50 -2.48 -2.14
CA ILE A 64 -4.56 -3.22 -1.50
C ILE A 64 -5.55 -2.24 -0.91
N ARG A 65 -6.80 -2.36 -1.31
CA ARG A 65 -7.90 -1.59 -0.78
C ARG A 65 -8.84 -2.56 -0.09
N GLU A 66 -9.07 -2.37 1.21
CA GLU A 66 -9.81 -3.33 1.99
C GLU A 66 -10.80 -2.61 2.88
N THR A 67 -12.03 -3.12 2.94
CA THR A 67 -13.02 -2.70 3.93
C THR A 67 -13.15 -3.82 4.94
N ARG A 68 -12.94 -3.49 6.20
CA ARG A 68 -13.01 -4.47 7.27
C ARG A 68 -13.98 -3.99 8.33
N VAL A 69 -14.90 -4.87 8.72
CA VAL A 69 -15.85 -4.59 9.79
C VAL A 69 -15.65 -5.66 10.85
N THR A 70 -15.44 -5.21 12.08
CA THR A 70 -15.21 -6.13 13.18
C THR A 70 -16.22 -5.84 14.27
N GLU A 71 -16.83 -6.89 14.77
CA GLU A 71 -17.74 -6.79 15.90
C GLU A 71 -17.37 -7.87 16.92
N THR A 72 -17.33 -7.47 18.18
CA THR A 72 -16.96 -8.39 19.24
C THR A 72 -18.19 -8.71 20.06
N THR A 73 -18.42 -10.00 20.32
CA THR A 73 -19.53 -10.41 21.17
C THR A 73 -19.26 -9.96 22.61
N ILE A 74 -20.34 -9.66 23.30
CA ILE A 74 -20.26 -9.26 24.69
C ILE A 74 -20.40 -10.53 25.56
N THR A 75 -19.46 -10.72 26.46
CA THR A 75 -19.51 -11.83 27.40
C THR A 75 -20.36 -11.42 28.59
N ASN A 76 -21.41 -12.19 28.86
CA ASN A 76 -22.25 -11.96 30.01
C ASN A 76 -21.52 -12.41 31.29
N PRO A 77 -21.34 -11.51 32.26
CA PRO A 77 -20.79 -11.94 33.55
C PRO A 77 -21.88 -12.68 34.32
N GLN A 78 -21.57 -13.84 34.79
CA GLN A 78 -22.49 -14.66 35.58
C GLN A 78 -22.05 -14.73 36.99
#